data_2d634a0454381d4816de0deb0f84bb4a
#
_entry.id   2d634a0454381d4816de0deb0f84bb4a
#
_cell.length_a   1.000
_cell.length_b   1.000
_cell.length_c   1.000
_cell.angle_alpha   90.00
_cell.angle_beta   90.00
_cell.angle_gamma   90.00
#
_symmetry.space_group_name_H-M   'P 1'
#
loop_
_entity.id
_entity.type
_entity.pdbx_description
1 polymer ?
#
loop_
_entity_poly.entity_id
_entity_poly.type
_entity_poly.pdbx_seq_one_letter_code
_entity_poly.pdbx_strand_id
1 'polypeptide(L)'
;MSVNEGPTPSVWVTRCSRLLRPSSTVLDLACGSGRNAHYLASRGHDVTALDKSPEALSKISSSIGIHTYEFDLEVGAWPFSERKFDAIVVTNYLYRPIIQNIVNTLSPSGILIYETFMVGNERFGRPSNPDFLLRPNELIGETHKKLQILLYEAGRVSDPKPSLIQRICAVSGDADYSEITI
;
A
#
# COMPACT_ATOMS: atom_id res chain seq x y z
N MET A 1 5.99 30.90 -10.50
CA MET A 1 5.48 30.29 -9.27
C MET A 1 5.89 28.84 -9.33
N SER A 2 6.93 28.43 -8.58
CA SER A 2 7.31 27.01 -8.49
C SER A 2 6.21 26.28 -7.74
N VAL A 3 5.51 25.40 -8.45
CA VAL A 3 4.60 24.44 -7.83
C VAL A 3 5.50 23.61 -6.90
N ASN A 4 5.25 23.67 -5.61
CA ASN A 4 5.95 22.84 -4.64
C ASN A 4 5.43 21.40 -4.89
N GLU A 5 6.08 20.67 -5.80
CA GLU A 5 5.74 19.27 -6.06
C GLU A 5 6.01 18.49 -4.78
N GLY A 6 4.95 18.10 -4.12
CA GLY A 6 5.01 17.20 -2.97
C GLY A 6 5.75 15.91 -3.31
N PRO A 7 6.08 15.07 -2.33
CA PRO A 7 6.85 13.85 -2.57
C PRO A 7 6.13 12.95 -3.58
N THR A 8 6.83 12.51 -4.62
CA THR A 8 6.29 11.70 -5.73
C THR A 8 5.68 10.39 -5.23
N PRO A 9 4.40 10.12 -5.52
CA PRO A 9 3.75 8.87 -5.14
C PRO A 9 4.36 7.67 -5.88
N SER A 10 4.13 6.46 -5.37
CA SER A 10 4.49 5.25 -6.10
C SER A 10 3.76 5.19 -7.44
N VAL A 11 4.49 4.88 -8.51
CA VAL A 11 3.92 4.65 -9.84
C VAL A 11 2.89 3.52 -9.80
N TRP A 12 3.12 2.50 -8.98
CA TRP A 12 2.18 1.40 -8.78
C TRP A 12 0.88 1.87 -8.13
N VAL A 13 0.98 2.66 -7.07
CA VAL A 13 -0.19 3.27 -6.42
C VAL A 13 -0.95 4.16 -7.40
N THR A 14 -0.24 5.00 -8.16
CA THR A 14 -0.84 5.87 -9.17
C THR A 14 -1.60 5.07 -10.23
N ARG A 15 -1.04 3.94 -10.69
CA ARG A 15 -1.67 3.05 -11.67
C ARG A 15 -2.91 2.37 -11.10
N CYS A 16 -2.76 1.71 -9.95
CA CYS A 16 -3.81 0.87 -9.38
C CYS A 16 -4.95 1.67 -8.72
N SER A 17 -4.68 2.89 -8.24
CA SER A 17 -5.72 3.75 -7.65
C SER A 17 -6.81 4.17 -8.64
N ARG A 18 -6.58 4.02 -9.94
CA ARG A 18 -7.62 4.24 -10.97
C ARG A 18 -8.78 3.24 -10.86
N LEU A 19 -8.56 2.12 -10.17
CA LEU A 19 -9.58 1.10 -9.92
C LEU A 19 -10.45 1.45 -8.69
N LEU A 20 -10.09 2.46 -7.92
CA LEU A 20 -10.85 2.88 -6.74
C LEU A 20 -12.09 3.65 -7.14
N ARG A 21 -13.19 3.37 -6.45
CA ARG A 21 -14.42 4.15 -6.59
C ARG A 21 -14.20 5.58 -6.09
N PRO A 22 -14.91 6.56 -6.61
CA PRO A 22 -14.85 7.92 -6.08
C PRO A 22 -15.12 7.94 -4.56
N SER A 23 -14.43 8.82 -3.85
CA SER A 23 -14.58 9.00 -2.39
C SER A 23 -14.37 7.74 -1.55
N SER A 24 -13.53 6.80 -2.03
CA SER A 24 -13.18 5.60 -1.27
C SER A 24 -12.48 5.93 0.04
N THR A 25 -12.75 5.12 1.07
CA THR A 25 -11.97 5.10 2.31
C THR A 25 -10.69 4.30 2.09
N VAL A 26 -9.52 4.91 2.33
CA VAL A 26 -8.21 4.30 2.05
C VAL A 26 -7.35 4.25 3.31
N LEU A 27 -6.73 3.10 3.57
CA LEU A 27 -5.66 2.98 4.56
C LEU A 27 -4.30 2.98 3.83
N ASP A 28 -3.49 4.01 4.07
CA ASP A 28 -2.07 4.04 3.67
C ASP A 28 -1.24 3.53 4.85
N LEU A 29 -0.82 2.28 4.79
CA LEU A 29 -0.22 1.53 5.88
C LEU A 29 1.30 1.62 5.82
N ALA A 30 1.95 2.00 6.94
CA ALA A 30 3.35 2.37 7.02
C ALA A 30 3.68 3.51 6.02
N CYS A 31 2.86 4.56 6.09
CA CYS A 31 2.80 5.63 5.08
C CYS A 31 4.05 6.53 5.04
N GLY A 32 4.92 6.46 6.08
CA GLY A 32 6.05 7.37 6.22
C GLY A 32 5.59 8.83 6.25
N SER A 33 6.19 9.68 5.43
CA SER A 33 5.81 11.09 5.29
C SER A 33 4.62 11.34 4.35
N GLY A 34 3.84 10.29 4.02
CA GLY A 34 2.53 10.41 3.37
C GLY A 34 2.54 10.69 1.88
N ARG A 35 3.59 10.30 1.12
CA ARG A 35 3.65 10.54 -0.33
C ARG A 35 2.44 9.98 -1.10
N ASN A 36 1.98 8.78 -0.71
CA ASN A 36 0.81 8.17 -1.32
C ASN A 36 -0.49 8.74 -0.74
N ALA A 37 -0.51 9.02 0.58
CA ALA A 37 -1.66 9.63 1.24
C ALA A 37 -2.04 10.97 0.60
N HIS A 38 -1.06 11.86 0.38
CA HIS A 38 -1.30 13.15 -0.30
C HIS A 38 -1.86 12.97 -1.72
N TYR A 39 -1.28 12.05 -2.48
CA TYR A 39 -1.78 11.76 -3.81
C TYR A 39 -3.23 11.25 -3.78
N LEU A 40 -3.54 10.28 -2.93
CA LEU A 40 -4.88 9.70 -2.83
C LEU A 40 -5.92 10.72 -2.36
N ALA A 41 -5.58 11.54 -1.36
CA ALA A 41 -6.45 12.62 -0.90
C ALA A 41 -6.69 13.68 -2.00
N SER A 42 -5.68 14.02 -2.79
CA SER A 42 -5.82 14.93 -3.95
C SER A 42 -6.75 14.37 -5.03
N ARG A 43 -6.97 13.03 -5.04
CA ARG A 43 -7.94 12.34 -5.92
C ARG A 43 -9.34 12.25 -5.30
N GLY A 44 -9.54 12.83 -4.11
CA GLY A 44 -10.85 12.89 -3.44
C GLY A 44 -11.15 11.68 -2.55
N HIS A 45 -10.15 10.89 -2.18
CA HIS A 45 -10.30 9.79 -1.24
C HIS A 45 -10.15 10.25 0.21
N ASP A 46 -10.81 9.56 1.14
CA ASP A 46 -10.67 9.74 2.59
C ASP A 46 -9.58 8.79 3.09
N VAL A 47 -8.42 9.34 3.47
CA VAL A 47 -7.20 8.57 3.72
C VAL A 47 -6.87 8.52 5.22
N THR A 48 -6.76 7.32 5.77
CA THR A 48 -6.12 7.08 7.05
C THR A 48 -4.65 6.74 6.80
N ALA A 49 -3.76 7.65 7.17
CA ALA A 49 -2.30 7.51 7.03
C ALA A 49 -1.70 7.00 8.34
N LEU A 50 -1.29 5.72 8.37
CA LEU A 50 -0.76 5.07 9.56
C LEU A 50 0.75 4.89 9.46
N ASP A 51 1.48 5.32 10.48
CA ASP A 51 2.90 5.05 10.66
C ASP A 51 3.26 5.02 12.16
N LYS A 52 4.37 4.39 12.51
CA LYS A 52 4.88 4.38 13.89
C LYS A 52 5.72 5.60 14.24
N SER A 53 6.14 6.37 13.25
CA SER A 53 7.01 7.53 13.43
C SER A 53 6.19 8.82 13.54
N PRO A 54 6.08 9.42 14.74
CA PRO A 54 5.42 10.72 14.89
C PRO A 54 6.13 11.81 14.09
N GLU A 55 7.46 11.71 13.92
CA GLU A 55 8.23 12.64 13.07
C GLU A 55 7.82 12.53 11.60
N ALA A 56 7.60 11.31 11.08
CA ALA A 56 7.15 11.12 9.72
C ALA A 56 5.74 11.67 9.52
N LEU A 57 4.82 11.36 10.45
CA LEU A 57 3.44 11.82 10.43
C LEU A 57 3.33 13.36 10.54
N SER A 58 4.22 14.01 11.30
CA SER A 58 4.24 15.48 11.43
C SER A 58 4.53 16.20 10.10
N LYS A 59 5.12 15.50 9.11
CA LYS A 59 5.39 16.03 7.77
C LYS A 59 4.16 15.95 6.85
N ILE A 60 3.14 15.19 7.26
CA ILE A 60 1.87 15.14 6.56
C ILE A 60 1.12 16.42 6.93
N SER A 61 1.05 17.36 5.99
CA SER A 61 0.30 18.60 6.20
C SER A 61 -1.16 18.28 6.53
N SER A 62 -1.81 19.15 7.31
CA SER A 62 -3.25 19.08 7.62
C SER A 62 -4.07 19.28 6.33
N SER A 63 -3.95 18.36 5.40
CA SER A 63 -4.69 18.35 4.14
C SER A 63 -6.08 17.81 4.38
N ILE A 64 -7.07 18.41 3.75
CA ILE A 64 -8.44 17.88 3.76
C ILE A 64 -8.42 16.44 3.23
N GLY A 65 -9.04 15.51 3.95
CA GLY A 65 -9.13 14.11 3.56
C GLY A 65 -7.95 13.22 3.98
N ILE A 66 -7.03 13.70 4.85
CA ILE A 66 -5.99 12.86 5.46
C ILE A 66 -6.11 12.87 6.99
N HIS A 67 -6.23 11.69 7.56
CA HIS A 67 -6.26 11.43 9.00
C HIS A 67 -5.01 10.64 9.40
N THR A 68 -4.12 11.26 10.15
CA THR A 68 -2.90 10.58 10.63
C THR A 68 -3.23 9.68 11.83
N TYR A 69 -2.61 8.50 11.87
CA TYR A 69 -2.77 7.54 12.96
C TYR A 69 -1.40 6.98 13.35
N GLU A 70 -0.93 7.35 14.56
CA GLU A 70 0.32 6.84 15.10
C GLU A 70 0.11 5.46 15.70
N PHE A 71 0.77 4.45 15.14
CA PHE A 71 0.70 3.07 15.64
C PHE A 71 1.87 2.23 15.16
N ASP A 72 2.45 1.42 16.06
CA ASP A 72 3.45 0.42 15.68
C ASP A 72 2.76 -0.91 15.35
N LEU A 73 2.76 -1.27 14.07
CA LEU A 73 2.15 -2.48 13.54
C LEU A 73 2.86 -3.77 13.98
N GLU A 74 4.07 -3.65 14.51
CA GLU A 74 4.88 -4.79 14.97
C GLU A 74 4.68 -5.06 16.46
N VAL A 75 3.93 -4.19 17.15
CA VAL A 75 3.65 -4.29 18.58
C VAL A 75 2.14 -4.18 18.84
N GLY A 76 1.59 -5.16 19.53
CA GLY A 76 0.19 -5.12 19.95
C GLY A 76 -0.81 -5.75 18.96
N ALA A 77 -2.10 -5.55 19.28
CA ALA A 77 -3.19 -6.08 18.47
C ALA A 77 -3.45 -5.22 17.23
N TRP A 78 -3.96 -5.82 16.18
CA TRP A 78 -4.36 -5.11 14.97
C TRP A 78 -5.39 -4.01 15.27
N PRO A 79 -5.13 -2.74 14.91
CA PRO A 79 -5.96 -1.61 15.37
C PRO A 79 -7.29 -1.44 14.64
N PHE A 80 -7.52 -2.19 13.55
CA PHE A 80 -8.69 -2.05 12.68
C PHE A 80 -9.56 -3.31 12.62
N SER A 81 -9.67 -4.07 13.72
CA SER A 81 -10.49 -5.30 13.77
C SER A 81 -11.95 -5.05 13.41
N GLU A 82 -12.49 -3.88 13.80
CA GLU A 82 -13.89 -3.50 13.60
C GLU A 82 -14.11 -2.52 12.42
N ARG A 83 -13.04 -2.12 11.73
CA ARG A 83 -13.11 -1.17 10.63
C ARG A 83 -12.75 -1.84 9.31
N LYS A 84 -13.44 -1.40 8.23
CA LYS A 84 -13.15 -1.82 6.86
C LYS A 84 -12.74 -0.62 6.01
N PHE A 85 -11.95 -0.90 4.97
CA PHE A 85 -11.51 0.10 4.01
C PHE A 85 -11.81 -0.36 2.58
N ASP A 86 -12.16 0.59 1.74
CA ASP A 86 -12.38 0.34 0.30
C ASP A 86 -11.07 0.09 -0.43
N ALA A 87 -9.96 0.60 0.11
CA ALA A 87 -8.63 0.25 -0.35
C ALA A 87 -7.61 0.23 0.79
N ILE A 88 -6.60 -0.63 0.64
CA ILE A 88 -5.42 -0.63 1.50
C ILE A 88 -4.19 -0.54 0.61
N VAL A 89 -3.33 0.43 0.91
CA VAL A 89 -2.06 0.68 0.24
C VAL A 89 -0.92 0.33 1.17
N VAL A 90 0.03 -0.46 0.69
CA VAL A 90 1.26 -0.82 1.41
C VAL A 90 2.44 -0.64 0.47
N THR A 91 3.38 0.24 0.79
CA THR A 91 4.59 0.41 -0.01
C THR A 91 5.86 0.36 0.83
N ASN A 92 6.85 -0.38 0.35
CA ASN A 92 8.18 -0.49 0.99
C ASN A 92 8.14 -1.00 2.44
N TYR A 93 7.15 -1.78 2.79
CA TYR A 93 6.95 -2.35 4.12
C TYR A 93 6.60 -3.83 4.02
N LEU A 94 7.15 -4.64 4.91
CA LEU A 94 6.85 -6.07 5.02
C LEU A 94 6.91 -6.48 6.49
N TYR A 95 5.75 -6.88 7.01
CA TYR A 95 5.63 -7.56 8.29
C TYR A 95 4.63 -8.69 8.15
N ARG A 96 5.12 -9.91 7.98
CA ARG A 96 4.32 -11.09 7.62
C ARG A 96 3.16 -11.38 8.56
N PRO A 97 3.32 -11.24 9.90
CA PRO A 97 2.24 -11.56 10.84
C PRO A 97 0.92 -10.82 10.60
N ILE A 98 0.94 -9.63 9.97
CA ILE A 98 -0.28 -8.84 9.76
C ILE A 98 -0.87 -8.96 8.35
N ILE A 99 -0.27 -9.70 7.43
CA ILE A 99 -0.77 -9.79 6.04
C ILE A 99 -2.23 -10.26 6.00
N GLN A 100 -2.58 -11.25 6.81
CA GLN A 100 -3.98 -11.73 6.88
C GLN A 100 -4.92 -10.69 7.51
N ASN A 101 -4.44 -9.87 8.44
CA ASN A 101 -5.22 -8.77 9.01
C ASN A 101 -5.48 -7.70 7.95
N ILE A 102 -4.47 -7.35 7.14
CA ILE A 102 -4.61 -6.43 6.00
C ILE A 102 -5.71 -6.93 5.07
N VAL A 103 -5.63 -8.19 4.62
CA VAL A 103 -6.62 -8.79 3.72
C VAL A 103 -8.02 -8.79 4.35
N ASN A 104 -8.12 -9.16 5.63
CA ASN A 104 -9.39 -9.22 6.34
C ASN A 104 -10.02 -7.85 6.59
N THR A 105 -9.25 -6.77 6.51
CA THR A 105 -9.71 -5.40 6.76
C THR A 105 -10.25 -4.72 5.50
N LEU A 106 -10.14 -5.36 4.33
CA LEU A 106 -10.79 -4.87 3.11
C LEU A 106 -12.32 -5.01 3.20
N SER A 107 -13.01 -4.02 2.67
CA SER A 107 -14.43 -4.08 2.38
C SER A 107 -14.74 -5.12 1.28
N PRO A 108 -15.99 -5.59 1.13
CA PRO A 108 -16.37 -6.31 -0.08
C PRO A 108 -16.04 -5.48 -1.33
N SER A 109 -15.43 -6.10 -2.33
CA SER A 109 -14.88 -5.43 -3.52
C SER A 109 -13.81 -4.38 -3.23
N GLY A 110 -13.21 -4.39 -2.05
CA GLY A 110 -12.10 -3.51 -1.68
C GLY A 110 -10.80 -3.91 -2.39
N ILE A 111 -9.94 -2.94 -2.65
CA ILE A 111 -8.71 -3.10 -3.44
C ILE A 111 -7.48 -3.12 -2.53
N LEU A 112 -6.64 -4.14 -2.68
CA LEU A 112 -5.29 -4.18 -2.11
C LEU A 112 -4.29 -3.69 -3.16
N ILE A 113 -3.49 -2.69 -2.80
CA ILE A 113 -2.36 -2.20 -3.59
C ILE A 113 -1.11 -2.41 -2.74
N TYR A 114 -0.31 -3.42 -3.07
CA TYR A 114 0.87 -3.77 -2.28
C TYR A 114 2.11 -3.80 -3.18
N GLU A 115 3.17 -3.12 -2.76
CA GLU A 115 4.47 -3.09 -3.44
C GLU A 115 5.58 -3.08 -2.39
N THR A 116 6.50 -4.06 -2.45
CA THR A 116 7.69 -4.04 -1.59
C THR A 116 8.85 -4.84 -2.21
N PHE A 117 9.98 -4.81 -1.53
CA PHE A 117 11.22 -5.42 -1.98
C PHE A 117 11.17 -6.95 -1.90
N MET A 118 11.93 -7.61 -2.79
CA MET A 118 12.08 -9.07 -2.80
C MET A 118 13.56 -9.48 -2.73
N VAL A 119 13.79 -10.75 -2.46
CA VAL A 119 15.13 -11.35 -2.43
C VAL A 119 15.91 -11.03 -3.70
N GLY A 120 17.18 -10.69 -3.53
CA GLY A 120 18.03 -10.15 -4.59
C GLY A 120 18.17 -8.63 -4.55
N ASN A 121 17.28 -7.91 -3.80
CA ASN A 121 17.36 -6.46 -3.65
C ASN A 121 18.61 -6.01 -2.88
N GLU A 122 19.18 -6.88 -2.05
CA GLU A 122 20.43 -6.63 -1.31
C GLU A 122 21.60 -6.25 -2.23
N ARG A 123 21.53 -6.60 -3.52
CA ARG A 123 22.52 -6.20 -4.55
C ARG A 123 22.42 -4.73 -4.95
N PHE A 124 21.28 -4.11 -4.66
CA PHE A 124 20.97 -2.71 -5.01
C PHE A 124 20.94 -1.80 -3.78
N GLY A 125 21.05 -2.37 -2.57
CA GLY A 125 21.08 -1.60 -1.33
C GLY A 125 20.10 -2.09 -0.27
N ARG A 126 19.54 -1.16 0.49
CA ARG A 126 18.58 -1.48 1.55
C ARG A 126 17.14 -1.53 1.03
N PRO A 127 16.28 -2.40 1.63
CA PRO A 127 16.59 -3.36 2.68
C PRO A 127 17.43 -4.52 2.16
N SER A 128 18.30 -5.04 3.03
CA SER A 128 19.15 -6.21 2.77
C SER A 128 18.88 -7.36 3.74
N ASN A 129 18.16 -7.12 4.84
CA ASN A 129 17.74 -8.17 5.74
C ASN A 129 16.66 -9.04 5.07
N PRO A 130 16.86 -10.38 4.98
CA PRO A 130 15.90 -11.31 4.37
C PRO A 130 14.48 -11.23 4.96
N ASP A 131 14.34 -10.86 6.23
CA ASP A 131 13.02 -10.73 6.87
C ASP A 131 12.15 -9.64 6.23
N PHE A 132 12.79 -8.64 5.61
CA PHE A 132 12.12 -7.54 4.89
C PHE A 132 12.09 -7.74 3.38
N LEU A 133 12.44 -8.94 2.90
CA LEU A 133 12.44 -9.27 1.49
C LEU A 133 11.44 -10.39 1.20
N LEU A 134 10.55 -10.15 0.26
CA LEU A 134 9.60 -11.16 -0.20
C LEU A 134 10.34 -12.29 -0.94
N ARG A 135 9.90 -13.51 -0.71
CA ARG A 135 10.29 -14.67 -1.53
C ARG A 135 9.56 -14.62 -2.88
N PRO A 136 10.06 -15.28 -3.93
CA PRO A 136 9.36 -15.33 -5.20
C PRO A 136 7.90 -15.76 -5.04
N ASN A 137 6.97 -15.00 -5.65
CA ASN A 137 5.52 -15.22 -5.61
C ASN A 137 4.87 -15.16 -4.23
N GLU A 138 5.55 -14.67 -3.19
CA GLU A 138 5.04 -14.67 -1.83
C GLU A 138 3.75 -13.84 -1.70
N LEU A 139 3.67 -12.67 -2.33
CA LEU A 139 2.44 -11.87 -2.31
C LEU A 139 1.25 -12.62 -2.90
N ILE A 140 1.45 -13.39 -3.97
CA ILE A 140 0.39 -14.24 -4.51
C ILE A 140 -0.02 -15.29 -3.48
N GLY A 141 0.94 -16.01 -2.91
CA GLY A 141 0.69 -17.08 -1.93
C GLY A 141 -0.09 -16.61 -0.71
N GLU A 142 0.21 -15.40 -0.22
CA GLU A 142 -0.43 -14.83 0.96
C GLU A 142 -1.83 -14.27 0.70
N THR A 143 -2.15 -13.87 -0.53
CA THR A 143 -3.38 -13.14 -0.82
C THR A 143 -4.41 -13.94 -1.61
N HIS A 144 -4.02 -14.86 -2.51
CA HIS A 144 -4.89 -15.52 -3.49
C HIS A 144 -6.08 -16.32 -2.90
N LYS A 145 -6.00 -16.73 -1.64
CA LYS A 145 -7.07 -17.48 -0.99
C LYS A 145 -8.33 -16.65 -0.70
N LYS A 146 -8.18 -15.31 -0.66
CA LYS A 146 -9.25 -14.38 -0.28
C LYS A 146 -9.42 -13.24 -1.27
N LEU A 147 -8.45 -13.03 -2.13
CA LEU A 147 -8.44 -11.94 -3.10
C LEU A 147 -8.30 -12.50 -4.51
N GLN A 148 -8.96 -11.89 -5.46
CA GLN A 148 -8.73 -12.09 -6.88
C GLN A 148 -7.62 -11.14 -7.35
N ILE A 149 -6.58 -11.69 -7.97
CA ILE A 149 -5.43 -10.93 -8.43
C ILE A 149 -5.76 -10.27 -9.77
N LEU A 150 -5.71 -8.96 -9.82
CA LEU A 150 -5.94 -8.18 -11.03
C LEU A 150 -4.63 -7.93 -11.79
N LEU A 151 -3.58 -7.54 -11.06
CA LEU A 151 -2.26 -7.26 -11.61
C LEU A 151 -1.19 -7.82 -10.66
N TYR A 152 -0.15 -8.40 -11.24
CA TYR A 152 1.03 -8.83 -10.52
C TYR A 152 2.28 -8.56 -11.34
N GLU A 153 3.29 -8.01 -10.71
CA GLU A 153 4.60 -7.84 -11.32
C GLU A 153 5.70 -8.20 -10.32
N ALA A 154 6.74 -8.85 -10.80
CA ALA A 154 7.93 -9.16 -10.03
C ALA A 154 9.16 -8.97 -10.89
N GLY A 155 10.17 -8.29 -10.37
CA GLY A 155 11.41 -8.08 -11.10
C GLY A 155 12.11 -6.78 -10.76
N ARG A 156 13.06 -6.41 -11.62
CA ARG A 156 13.86 -5.22 -11.48
C ARG A 156 13.10 -3.98 -11.97
N VAL A 157 13.10 -2.94 -11.15
CA VAL A 157 12.73 -1.58 -11.53
C VAL A 157 13.97 -0.69 -11.53
N SER A 158 13.96 0.38 -12.32
CA SER A 158 15.07 1.33 -12.41
C SER A 158 14.78 2.64 -11.71
N ASP A 159 13.51 3.00 -11.57
CA ASP A 159 13.03 4.26 -11.03
C ASP A 159 12.21 4.03 -9.75
N PRO A 160 12.37 4.87 -8.70
CA PRO A 160 13.29 6.01 -8.54
C PRO A 160 14.75 5.61 -8.34
N LYS A 161 15.03 4.35 -8.07
CA LYS A 161 16.37 3.75 -7.99
C LYS A 161 16.29 2.27 -8.34
N PRO A 162 17.37 1.67 -8.86
CA PRO A 162 17.41 0.25 -9.13
C PRO A 162 17.01 -0.56 -7.89
N SER A 163 16.03 -1.45 -8.04
CA SER A 163 15.53 -2.29 -6.95
C SER A 163 14.90 -3.57 -7.52
N LEU A 164 14.86 -4.63 -6.71
CA LEU A 164 14.04 -5.81 -6.99
C LEU A 164 12.80 -5.79 -6.11
N ILE A 165 11.64 -5.86 -6.75
CA ILE A 165 10.35 -5.73 -6.09
C ILE A 165 9.37 -6.82 -6.53
N GLN A 166 8.37 -7.07 -5.69
CA GLN A 166 7.09 -7.65 -6.06
C GLN A 166 5.98 -6.65 -5.79
N ARG A 167 4.98 -6.65 -6.65
CA ARG A 167 3.81 -5.80 -6.48
C ARG A 167 2.54 -6.48 -6.99
N ILE A 168 1.45 -6.25 -6.27
CA ILE A 168 0.15 -6.83 -6.54
C ILE A 168 -0.94 -5.77 -6.43
N CYS A 169 -1.92 -5.86 -7.31
CA CYS A 169 -3.21 -5.22 -7.18
C CYS A 169 -4.25 -6.33 -7.19
N ALA A 170 -5.07 -6.40 -6.15
CA ALA A 170 -6.03 -7.48 -5.97
C ALA A 170 -7.32 -6.95 -5.36
N VAL A 171 -8.44 -7.63 -5.62
CA VAL A 171 -9.78 -7.25 -5.15
C VAL A 171 -10.34 -8.31 -4.20
N SER A 172 -11.03 -7.86 -3.15
CA SER A 172 -11.69 -8.72 -2.16
C SER A 172 -13.04 -9.20 -2.66
N GLY A 173 -13.30 -10.51 -2.52
CA GLY A 173 -14.55 -11.14 -2.94
C GLY A 173 -14.60 -11.44 -4.44
N ASP A 174 -15.80 -11.70 -4.94
CA ASP A 174 -16.05 -11.98 -6.35
C ASP A 174 -16.13 -10.65 -7.12
N ALA A 175 -15.12 -10.40 -7.94
CA ALA A 175 -15.10 -9.23 -8.80
C ALA A 175 -15.78 -9.50 -10.14
N ASP A 176 -16.60 -8.58 -10.59
CA ASP A 176 -17.04 -8.56 -11.98
C ASP A 176 -15.95 -7.93 -12.84
N TYR A 177 -15.19 -8.80 -13.52
CA TYR A 177 -14.09 -8.35 -14.38
C TYR A 177 -14.54 -7.49 -15.56
N SER A 178 -15.83 -7.54 -15.94
CA SER A 178 -16.37 -6.68 -17.00
C SER A 178 -16.40 -5.19 -16.65
N GLU A 179 -16.40 -4.88 -15.35
CA GLU A 179 -16.39 -3.51 -14.83
C GLU A 179 -14.98 -3.01 -14.49
N ILE A 180 -13.96 -3.86 -14.60
CA ILE A 180 -12.58 -3.52 -14.27
C ILE A 180 -11.81 -3.10 -15.51
N THR A 181 -11.38 -1.83 -15.57
CA THR A 181 -10.51 -1.31 -16.63
C THR A 181 -9.07 -1.18 -16.10
N ILE A 182 -8.12 -1.95 -16.62
CA ILE A 182 -6.70 -1.97 -16.24
C ILE A 182 -5.82 -1.16 -17.17
#